data_4c98e647a89c094f43052ce44973fa93
#
_entry.id   4c98e647a89c094f43052ce44973fa93
#
_cell.length_a   1.000
_cell.length_b   1.000
_cell.length_c   1.000
_cell.angle_alpha   90.00
_cell.angle_beta   90.00
_cell.angle_gamma   90.00
#
_symmetry.space_group_name_H-M   'P 1'
#
loop_
_entity.id
_entity.type
_entity.pdbx_description
1 polymer ?
#
loop_
_entity_poly.entity_id
_entity_poly.type
_entity_poly.pdbx_seq_one_letter_code
_entity_poly.pdbx_strand_id
1 'polypeptide(L)'
;MANYFNEEFETLPRVALEALQLKRLQTTVARVYANVPFYRQSFDTAGISPEDIKTLADLQCLPFTTKQNMRDSYPYGLFAAPMEEVVRIHASSGTTGKPTVVGYTQKDIDTWSELMARSFVAAGAHKGDIIHNAYGYGLFTGGLGAHYGAEKLGASVIPISGGKTKRQIMIMQECGSTVLTCTAP
;
A
#
# COMPACT_ATOMS: atom_id res chain seq x y z
N MET A 1 -14.87 9.59 -21.89
CA MET A 1 -14.73 8.14 -21.66
C MET A 1 -14.01 7.97 -20.34
N ALA A 2 -14.39 6.98 -19.50
CA ALA A 2 -13.62 6.68 -18.31
C ALA A 2 -12.24 6.17 -18.74
N ASN A 3 -11.18 6.72 -18.17
CA ASN A 3 -9.82 6.25 -18.42
C ASN A 3 -9.47 5.23 -17.32
N TYR A 4 -8.94 4.09 -17.71
CA TYR A 4 -8.44 3.05 -16.84
C TYR A 4 -6.93 2.91 -17.01
N PHE A 5 -6.20 2.67 -15.92
CA PHE A 5 -4.80 2.27 -16.00
C PHE A 5 -4.68 0.76 -16.28
N ASN A 6 -5.54 -0.01 -15.65
CA ASN A 6 -5.63 -1.46 -15.81
C ASN A 6 -7.11 -1.85 -16.00
N GLU A 7 -7.59 -1.73 -17.24
CA GLU A 7 -9.00 -1.93 -17.59
C GLU A 7 -9.49 -3.33 -17.18
N GLU A 8 -8.66 -4.36 -17.34
CA GLU A 8 -9.00 -5.74 -17.01
C GLU A 8 -9.46 -5.85 -15.54
N PHE A 9 -8.70 -5.28 -14.60
CA PHE A 9 -9.03 -5.37 -13.17
C PHE A 9 -10.01 -4.30 -12.71
N GLU A 10 -10.03 -3.15 -13.36
CA GLU A 10 -10.88 -2.01 -12.96
C GLU A 10 -12.33 -2.16 -13.43
N THR A 11 -12.56 -3.02 -14.42
CA THR A 11 -13.90 -3.29 -14.98
C THR A 11 -14.39 -4.72 -14.74
N LEU A 12 -13.75 -5.47 -13.84
CA LEU A 12 -14.17 -6.85 -13.53
C LEU A 12 -15.64 -6.91 -13.14
N PRO A 13 -16.42 -7.85 -13.73
CA PRO A 13 -17.76 -8.15 -13.25
C PRO A 13 -17.73 -8.55 -11.76
N ARG A 14 -18.78 -8.20 -11.01
CA ARG A 14 -18.85 -8.41 -9.57
C ARG A 14 -18.52 -9.85 -9.15
N VAL A 15 -19.03 -10.84 -9.86
CA VAL A 15 -18.77 -12.26 -9.59
C VAL A 15 -17.27 -12.60 -9.73
N ALA A 16 -16.63 -12.10 -10.79
CA ALA A 16 -15.20 -12.33 -11.01
C ALA A 16 -14.33 -11.61 -9.95
N LEU A 17 -14.74 -10.41 -9.56
CA LEU A 17 -14.08 -9.65 -8.50
C LEU A 17 -14.15 -10.37 -7.15
N GLU A 18 -15.33 -10.90 -6.79
CA GLU A 18 -15.52 -11.65 -5.53
C GLU A 18 -14.70 -12.96 -5.53
N ALA A 19 -14.66 -13.67 -6.64
CA ALA A 19 -13.82 -14.86 -6.78
C ALA A 19 -12.32 -14.53 -6.60
N LEU A 20 -11.86 -13.42 -7.19
CA LEU A 20 -10.49 -12.94 -7.02
C LEU A 20 -10.19 -12.53 -5.58
N GLN A 21 -11.12 -11.81 -4.94
CA GLN A 21 -11.01 -11.40 -3.55
C GLN A 21 -10.92 -12.60 -2.61
N LEU A 22 -11.77 -13.60 -2.80
CA LEU A 22 -11.75 -14.84 -2.01
C LEU A 22 -10.42 -15.58 -2.16
N LYS A 23 -9.95 -15.76 -3.39
CA LYS A 23 -8.64 -16.40 -3.64
C LYS A 23 -7.50 -15.67 -2.94
N ARG A 24 -7.49 -14.34 -2.99
CA ARG A 24 -6.46 -13.52 -2.33
C ARG A 24 -6.56 -13.60 -0.82
N LEU A 25 -7.78 -13.60 -0.26
CA LEU A 25 -8.02 -13.78 1.18
C LEU A 25 -7.46 -15.13 1.65
N GLN A 26 -7.84 -16.23 1.01
CA GLN A 26 -7.36 -17.58 1.32
C GLN A 26 -5.82 -17.66 1.28
N THR A 27 -5.21 -17.11 0.23
CA THR A 27 -3.75 -17.08 0.10
C THR A 27 -3.10 -16.28 1.23
N THR A 28 -3.68 -15.14 1.62
CA THR A 28 -3.15 -14.29 2.70
C THR A 28 -3.29 -14.99 4.05
N VAL A 29 -4.46 -15.56 4.35
CA VAL A 29 -4.73 -16.27 5.62
C VAL A 29 -3.78 -17.47 5.77
N ALA A 30 -3.64 -18.31 4.73
CA ALA A 30 -2.72 -19.44 4.75
C ALA A 30 -1.27 -19.00 4.97
N ARG A 31 -0.83 -17.93 4.31
CA ARG A 31 0.53 -17.40 4.43
C ARG A 31 0.82 -16.85 5.83
N VAL A 32 -0.08 -16.05 6.41
CA VAL A 32 0.16 -15.50 7.75
C VAL A 32 0.07 -16.57 8.82
N TYR A 33 -0.81 -17.56 8.68
CA TYR A 33 -0.90 -18.70 9.57
C TYR A 33 0.40 -19.53 9.56
N ALA A 34 0.95 -19.79 8.37
CA ALA A 34 2.16 -20.57 8.21
C ALA A 34 3.41 -19.86 8.75
N ASN A 35 3.53 -18.55 8.53
CA ASN A 35 4.79 -17.82 8.68
C ASN A 35 4.83 -16.87 9.89
N VAL A 36 3.68 -16.54 10.50
CA VAL A 36 3.62 -15.54 11.57
C VAL A 36 3.07 -16.17 12.85
N PRO A 37 3.91 -16.41 13.87
CA PRO A 37 3.50 -17.07 15.12
C PRO A 37 2.30 -16.39 15.81
N PHE A 38 2.24 -15.06 15.80
CA PHE A 38 1.11 -14.30 16.33
C PHE A 38 -0.22 -14.69 15.67
N TYR A 39 -0.28 -14.76 14.34
CA TYR A 39 -1.52 -15.11 13.63
C TYR A 39 -1.87 -16.58 13.83
N ARG A 40 -0.90 -17.47 13.82
CA ARG A 40 -1.14 -18.89 14.13
C ARG A 40 -1.80 -19.03 15.50
N GLN A 41 -1.19 -18.47 16.55
CA GLN A 41 -1.73 -18.53 17.91
C GLN A 41 -3.13 -17.90 18.01
N SER A 42 -3.34 -16.75 17.35
CA SER A 42 -4.65 -16.08 17.36
C SER A 42 -5.74 -16.93 16.71
N PHE A 43 -5.45 -17.56 15.59
CA PHE A 43 -6.39 -18.41 14.87
C PHE A 43 -6.67 -19.71 15.62
N ASP A 44 -5.63 -20.38 16.15
CA ASP A 44 -5.78 -21.58 16.98
C ASP A 44 -6.63 -21.29 18.24
N THR A 45 -6.42 -20.15 18.88
CA THR A 45 -7.22 -19.72 20.04
C THR A 45 -8.68 -19.47 19.68
N ALA A 46 -8.94 -18.98 18.48
CA ALA A 46 -10.30 -18.77 17.96
C ALA A 46 -10.93 -20.05 17.40
N GLY A 47 -10.18 -21.15 17.34
CA GLY A 47 -10.64 -22.42 16.75
C GLY A 47 -10.83 -22.35 15.23
N ILE A 48 -10.03 -21.53 14.53
CA ILE A 48 -10.13 -21.26 13.11
C ILE A 48 -8.88 -21.76 12.41
N SER A 49 -9.05 -22.43 11.28
CA SER A 49 -7.97 -22.86 10.39
C SER A 49 -8.07 -22.13 9.04
N PRO A 50 -7.00 -22.06 8.24
CA PRO A 50 -7.06 -21.47 6.89
C PRO A 50 -8.11 -22.13 5.99
N GLU A 51 -8.40 -23.41 6.18
CA GLU A 51 -9.37 -24.21 5.41
C GLU A 51 -10.82 -23.84 5.70
N ASP A 52 -11.07 -23.11 6.78
CA ASP A 52 -12.41 -22.65 7.15
C ASP A 52 -12.86 -21.44 6.33
N ILE A 53 -11.92 -20.76 5.67
CA ILE A 53 -12.20 -19.61 4.80
C ILE A 53 -12.66 -20.11 3.42
N LYS A 54 -13.97 -20.25 3.25
CA LYS A 54 -14.62 -20.77 2.02
C LYS A 54 -15.36 -19.69 1.25
N THR A 55 -15.74 -18.61 1.92
CA THR A 55 -16.46 -17.47 1.35
C THR A 55 -15.88 -16.16 1.87
N LEU A 56 -16.22 -15.03 1.22
CA LEU A 56 -15.82 -13.70 1.71
C LEU A 56 -16.46 -13.36 3.07
N ALA A 57 -17.62 -13.94 3.39
CA ALA A 57 -18.30 -13.73 4.67
C ALA A 57 -17.50 -14.31 5.84
N ASP A 58 -16.69 -15.34 5.62
CA ASP A 58 -15.88 -15.97 6.68
C ASP A 58 -14.77 -15.06 7.21
N LEU A 59 -14.48 -13.94 6.52
CA LEU A 59 -13.60 -12.89 7.02
C LEU A 59 -14.02 -12.39 8.41
N GLN A 60 -15.33 -12.36 8.70
CA GLN A 60 -15.86 -11.93 10.00
C GLN A 60 -15.48 -12.85 11.16
N CYS A 61 -15.07 -14.09 10.90
CA CYS A 61 -14.64 -15.04 11.92
C CYS A 61 -13.20 -14.83 12.36
N LEU A 62 -12.40 -14.13 11.54
CA LEU A 62 -11.00 -13.90 11.85
C LEU A 62 -10.82 -12.90 13.01
N PRO A 63 -9.91 -13.16 13.97
CA PRO A 63 -9.64 -12.24 15.07
C PRO A 63 -9.02 -10.93 14.55
N PHE A 64 -9.35 -9.83 15.22
CA PHE A 64 -8.79 -8.51 14.90
C PHE A 64 -7.31 -8.42 15.28
N THR A 65 -6.55 -7.71 14.45
CA THR A 65 -5.20 -7.24 14.79
C THR A 65 -5.29 -5.79 15.26
N THR A 66 -4.76 -5.52 16.44
CA THR A 66 -4.75 -4.18 17.03
C THR A 66 -3.39 -3.51 16.87
N LYS A 67 -3.35 -2.19 17.05
CA LYS A 67 -2.08 -1.44 17.08
C LYS A 67 -1.14 -1.93 18.19
N GLN A 68 -1.69 -2.44 19.29
CA GLN A 68 -0.89 -3.00 20.38
C GLN A 68 -0.19 -4.29 19.93
N ASN A 69 -0.89 -5.18 19.23
CA ASN A 69 -0.28 -6.40 18.69
C ASN A 69 0.90 -6.09 17.76
N MET A 70 0.79 -5.03 16.94
CA MET A 70 1.90 -4.58 16.09
C MET A 70 3.10 -4.08 16.89
N ARG A 71 2.87 -3.41 18.03
CA ARG A 71 3.93 -2.94 18.93
C ARG A 71 4.60 -4.08 19.68
N ASP A 72 3.82 -5.06 20.15
CA ASP A 72 4.32 -6.22 20.89
C ASP A 72 5.16 -7.13 20.00
N SER A 73 4.83 -7.14 18.71
CA SER A 73 5.57 -7.90 17.67
C SER A 73 6.71 -7.10 17.02
N TYR A 74 7.05 -5.91 17.56
CA TYR A 74 8.12 -5.05 17.01
C TYR A 74 9.49 -5.75 17.08
N PRO A 75 10.39 -5.58 16.07
CA PRO A 75 10.12 -4.83 14.83
C PRO A 75 9.53 -5.69 13.70
N TYR A 76 9.81 -6.97 13.59
CA TYR A 76 9.55 -7.80 12.41
C TYR A 76 8.63 -9.00 12.69
N GLY A 77 8.09 -9.12 13.90
CA GLY A 77 7.34 -10.30 14.33
C GLY A 77 6.03 -10.56 13.57
N LEU A 78 5.54 -9.59 12.77
CA LEU A 78 4.39 -9.75 11.89
C LEU A 78 4.76 -9.90 10.41
N PHE A 79 6.04 -10.00 10.07
CA PHE A 79 6.45 -10.23 8.68
C PHE A 79 6.13 -11.66 8.25
N ALA A 80 5.39 -11.80 7.15
CA ALA A 80 5.01 -13.08 6.57
C ALA A 80 5.93 -13.52 5.41
N ALA A 81 6.99 -12.75 5.17
CA ALA A 81 8.06 -13.05 4.22
C ALA A 81 9.40 -13.02 4.95
N PRO A 82 10.39 -13.82 4.54
CA PRO A 82 11.74 -13.77 5.09
C PRO A 82 12.41 -12.42 4.77
N MET A 83 13.34 -11.98 5.63
CA MET A 83 13.99 -10.66 5.49
C MET A 83 14.77 -10.51 4.18
N GLU A 84 15.28 -11.59 3.61
CA GLU A 84 15.96 -11.59 2.32
C GLU A 84 15.07 -11.22 1.13
N GLU A 85 13.75 -11.36 1.27
CA GLU A 85 12.77 -10.92 0.27
C GLU A 85 12.28 -9.49 0.50
N VAL A 86 12.57 -8.91 1.67
CA VAL A 86 12.13 -7.55 2.03
C VAL A 86 13.07 -6.52 1.43
N VAL A 87 12.60 -5.81 0.41
CA VAL A 87 13.38 -4.79 -0.32
C VAL A 87 13.19 -3.37 0.22
N ARG A 88 12.18 -3.17 1.08
CA ARG A 88 11.89 -1.85 1.67
C ARG A 88 11.21 -1.98 3.03
N ILE A 89 11.58 -1.09 3.94
CA ILE A 89 10.95 -0.98 5.27
C ILE A 89 10.42 0.44 5.44
N HIS A 90 9.18 0.55 5.87
CA HIS A 90 8.55 1.79 6.30
C HIS A 90 8.10 1.70 7.76
N ALA A 91 7.90 2.85 8.38
CA ALA A 91 7.33 2.90 9.72
C ALA A 91 6.47 4.15 9.93
N SER A 92 5.55 4.07 10.88
CA SER A 92 4.81 5.23 11.38
C SER A 92 5.73 6.16 12.18
N SER A 93 5.29 7.39 12.41
CA SER A 93 6.07 8.40 13.17
C SER A 93 6.38 8.01 14.62
N GLY A 94 5.68 7.04 15.19
CA GLY A 94 5.95 6.56 16.56
C GLY A 94 5.70 7.57 17.68
N THR A 95 4.91 8.62 17.46
CA THR A 95 4.63 9.70 18.43
C THR A 95 4.15 9.23 19.80
N THR A 96 3.61 8.02 19.91
CA THR A 96 3.08 7.43 21.15
C THR A 96 3.85 6.20 21.61
N GLY A 97 5.13 6.05 21.24
CA GLY A 97 5.98 4.91 21.61
C GLY A 97 6.68 4.27 20.42
N LYS A 98 6.87 2.93 20.44
CA LYS A 98 7.51 2.23 19.31
C LYS A 98 6.72 2.44 18.01
N PRO A 99 7.40 2.73 16.89
CA PRO A 99 6.73 2.87 15.59
C PRO A 99 6.14 1.54 15.15
N THR A 100 5.10 1.61 14.32
CA THR A 100 4.63 0.44 13.58
C THR A 100 5.51 0.26 12.36
N VAL A 101 6.14 -0.89 12.23
CA VAL A 101 7.06 -1.23 11.13
C VAL A 101 6.35 -2.14 10.13
N VAL A 102 6.53 -1.87 8.86
CA VAL A 102 6.03 -2.69 7.74
C VAL A 102 7.13 -2.95 6.73
N GLY A 103 7.27 -4.20 6.30
CA GLY A 103 8.20 -4.63 5.25
C GLY A 103 7.46 -4.89 3.95
N TYR A 104 8.10 -4.55 2.85
CA TYR A 104 7.59 -4.77 1.50
C TYR A 104 8.56 -5.62 0.71
N THR A 105 8.04 -6.69 0.09
CA THR A 105 8.74 -7.41 -0.97
C THR A 105 8.68 -6.63 -2.28
N GLN A 106 9.46 -7.03 -3.28
CA GLN A 106 9.39 -6.39 -4.60
C GLN A 106 7.96 -6.48 -5.18
N LYS A 107 7.29 -7.62 -5.00
CA LYS A 107 5.91 -7.81 -5.43
C LYS A 107 4.94 -6.82 -4.76
N ASP A 108 5.14 -6.52 -3.48
CA ASP A 108 4.33 -5.53 -2.77
C ASP A 108 4.56 -4.12 -3.32
N ILE A 109 5.82 -3.77 -3.64
CA ILE A 109 6.17 -2.49 -4.26
C ILE A 109 5.52 -2.36 -5.65
N ASP A 110 5.57 -3.42 -6.46
CA ASP A 110 4.98 -3.43 -7.80
C ASP A 110 3.45 -3.28 -7.73
N THR A 111 2.81 -4.00 -6.79
CA THR A 111 1.37 -3.90 -6.53
C THR A 111 0.99 -2.49 -6.07
N TRP A 112 1.75 -1.93 -5.14
CA TRP A 112 1.49 -0.58 -4.64
C TRP A 112 1.65 0.48 -5.73
N SER A 113 2.70 0.37 -6.54
CA SER A 113 2.93 1.27 -7.68
C SER A 113 1.77 1.22 -8.68
N GLU A 114 1.23 0.02 -8.96
CA GLU A 114 0.06 -0.13 -9.83
C GLU A 114 -1.20 0.52 -9.21
N LEU A 115 -1.47 0.28 -7.95
CA LEU A 115 -2.63 0.87 -7.26
C LEU A 115 -2.55 2.39 -7.24
N MET A 116 -1.37 2.95 -7.06
CA MET A 116 -1.15 4.41 -7.12
C MET A 116 -1.32 4.94 -8.56
N ALA A 117 -0.83 4.24 -9.58
CA ALA A 117 -1.04 4.61 -10.98
C ALA A 117 -2.54 4.62 -11.33
N ARG A 118 -3.30 3.61 -10.88
CA ARG A 118 -4.77 3.57 -11.02
C ARG A 118 -5.44 4.77 -10.33
N SER A 119 -4.99 5.12 -9.13
CA SER A 119 -5.49 6.29 -8.40
C SER A 119 -5.22 7.59 -9.15
N PHE A 120 -4.06 7.75 -9.74
CA PHE A 120 -3.72 8.90 -10.57
C PHE A 120 -4.61 9.00 -11.81
N VAL A 121 -4.81 7.90 -12.53
CA VAL A 121 -5.71 7.87 -13.71
C VAL A 121 -7.15 8.16 -13.31
N ALA A 122 -7.63 7.61 -12.20
CA ALA A 122 -8.97 7.91 -11.69
C ALA A 122 -9.14 9.41 -11.31
N ALA A 123 -8.04 10.08 -10.90
CA ALA A 123 -8.02 11.53 -10.66
C ALA A 123 -7.83 12.36 -11.94
N GLY A 124 -7.67 11.75 -13.10
CA GLY A 124 -7.53 12.41 -14.38
C GLY A 124 -6.10 12.57 -14.88
N ALA A 125 -5.10 12.08 -14.16
CA ALA A 125 -3.71 12.12 -14.60
C ALA A 125 -3.43 11.12 -15.74
N HIS A 126 -2.41 11.43 -16.56
CA HIS A 126 -2.01 10.62 -17.70
C HIS A 126 -0.50 10.64 -17.93
N LYS A 127 -0.02 9.82 -18.85
CA LYS A 127 1.41 9.65 -19.18
C LYS A 127 2.15 10.96 -19.51
N GLY A 128 1.48 11.98 -20.04
CA GLY A 128 2.11 13.25 -20.40
C GLY A 128 2.25 14.25 -19.26
N ASP A 129 1.75 13.93 -18.06
CA ASP A 129 1.76 14.84 -16.94
C ASP A 129 3.12 15.00 -16.28
N ILE A 130 3.30 16.14 -15.61
CA ILE A 130 4.41 16.44 -14.71
C ILE A 130 3.85 16.52 -13.29
N ILE A 131 4.12 15.47 -12.50
CA ILE A 131 3.58 15.30 -11.15
C ILE A 131 4.55 15.89 -10.13
N HIS A 132 4.13 17.00 -9.49
CA HIS A 132 4.86 17.64 -8.41
C HIS A 132 4.55 16.93 -7.09
N ASN A 133 5.47 16.11 -6.60
CA ASN A 133 5.27 15.31 -5.41
C ASN A 133 5.79 16.02 -4.16
N ALA A 134 4.88 16.70 -3.45
CA ALA A 134 5.16 17.45 -2.23
C ALA A 134 4.98 16.62 -0.94
N TYR A 135 4.77 15.32 -1.04
CA TYR A 135 4.86 14.43 0.14
C TYR A 135 6.30 14.26 0.61
N GLY A 136 6.48 14.14 1.92
CA GLY A 136 7.79 13.85 2.51
C GLY A 136 8.33 12.49 2.05
N TYR A 137 9.59 12.46 1.65
CA TYR A 137 10.34 11.24 1.36
C TYR A 137 11.08 10.81 2.63
N GLY A 138 10.74 9.68 3.18
CA GLY A 138 11.35 9.18 4.41
C GLY A 138 10.72 7.88 4.86
N LEU A 139 10.70 7.67 6.16
CA LEU A 139 10.23 6.43 6.77
C LEU A 139 8.72 6.19 6.56
N PHE A 140 7.94 7.27 6.40
CA PHE A 140 6.51 7.21 6.11
C PHE A 140 6.26 6.93 4.62
N THR A 141 5.11 6.36 4.29
CA THR A 141 4.83 5.73 3.00
C THR A 141 4.48 6.69 1.85
N GLY A 142 3.94 7.90 2.15
CA GLY A 142 3.27 8.74 1.15
C GLY A 142 4.14 9.19 -0.03
N GLY A 143 5.35 9.70 0.24
CA GLY A 143 6.24 10.24 -0.81
C GLY A 143 6.64 9.19 -1.83
N LEU A 144 7.12 8.04 -1.38
CA LEU A 144 7.55 6.96 -2.27
C LEU A 144 6.38 6.27 -2.97
N GLY A 145 5.22 6.14 -2.30
CA GLY A 145 4.04 5.59 -2.94
C GLY A 145 3.59 6.41 -4.15
N ALA A 146 3.45 7.72 -3.97
CA ALA A 146 3.11 8.63 -5.06
C ALA A 146 4.16 8.64 -6.16
N HIS A 147 5.45 8.65 -5.78
CA HIS A 147 6.58 8.64 -6.72
C HIS A 147 6.53 7.44 -7.67
N TYR A 148 6.54 6.23 -7.13
CA TYR A 148 6.52 5.02 -7.95
C TYR A 148 5.23 4.83 -8.73
N GLY A 149 4.10 5.30 -8.20
CA GLY A 149 2.84 5.33 -8.95
C GLY A 149 2.89 6.26 -10.16
N ALA A 150 3.49 7.44 -10.03
CA ALA A 150 3.70 8.37 -11.12
C ALA A 150 4.62 7.80 -12.21
N GLU A 151 5.75 7.21 -11.81
CA GLU A 151 6.66 6.52 -12.74
C GLU A 151 5.98 5.34 -13.44
N LYS A 152 5.19 4.55 -12.71
CA LYS A 152 4.42 3.42 -13.25
C LYS A 152 3.38 3.86 -14.26
N LEU A 153 2.75 5.02 -14.05
CA LEU A 153 1.85 5.68 -15.02
C LEU A 153 2.60 6.12 -16.29
N GLY A 154 3.90 6.33 -16.18
CA GLY A 154 4.73 6.89 -17.24
C GLY A 154 4.71 8.42 -17.27
N ALA A 155 4.26 9.07 -16.20
CA ALA A 155 4.36 10.51 -16.00
C ALA A 155 5.75 10.90 -15.49
N SER A 156 6.14 12.16 -15.68
CA SER A 156 7.34 12.72 -15.06
C SER A 156 7.05 13.08 -13.61
N VAL A 157 7.96 12.77 -12.68
CA VAL A 157 7.78 13.13 -11.27
C VAL A 157 8.86 14.08 -10.79
N ILE A 158 8.45 15.16 -10.10
CA ILE A 158 9.35 16.09 -9.40
C ILE A 158 9.33 15.72 -7.91
N PRO A 159 10.40 15.07 -7.37
CA PRO A 159 10.44 14.56 -6.00
C PRO A 159 10.88 15.63 -5.00
N ILE A 160 10.13 16.73 -4.94
CA ILE A 160 10.55 17.93 -4.20
C ILE A 160 10.44 17.78 -2.68
N SER A 161 9.61 16.83 -2.20
CA SER A 161 9.30 16.66 -0.78
C SER A 161 8.49 17.83 -0.18
N GLY A 162 8.19 17.79 1.11
CA GLY A 162 7.39 18.81 1.79
C GLY A 162 8.17 20.07 2.17
N GLY A 163 7.44 21.11 2.54
CA GLY A 163 7.99 22.36 3.08
C GLY A 163 8.41 23.39 2.03
N LYS A 164 8.88 24.55 2.48
CA LYS A 164 9.41 25.64 1.65
C LYS A 164 8.45 26.11 0.54
N THR A 165 7.24 26.57 0.89
CA THR A 165 6.14 26.94 -0.02
C THR A 165 6.59 27.81 -1.21
N LYS A 166 7.41 28.81 -1.00
CA LYS A 166 7.92 29.68 -2.10
C LYS A 166 8.69 28.87 -3.15
N ARG A 167 9.53 27.93 -2.72
CA ARG A 167 10.28 27.04 -3.61
C ARG A 167 9.34 26.09 -4.35
N GLN A 168 8.31 25.56 -3.67
CA GLN A 168 7.29 24.71 -4.31
C GLN A 168 6.64 25.42 -5.49
N ILE A 169 6.14 26.66 -5.25
CA ILE A 169 5.47 27.46 -6.27
C ILE A 169 6.41 27.77 -7.45
N MET A 170 7.64 28.19 -7.16
CA MET A 170 8.66 28.45 -8.20
C MET A 170 8.89 27.23 -9.09
N ILE A 171 9.14 26.07 -8.50
CA ILE A 171 9.40 24.83 -9.26
C ILE A 171 8.16 24.39 -10.05
N MET A 172 6.95 24.50 -9.48
CA MET A 172 5.72 24.17 -10.21
C MET A 172 5.57 25.05 -11.46
N GLN A 173 5.87 26.35 -11.35
CA GLN A 173 5.79 27.29 -12.47
C GLN A 173 6.86 27.04 -13.52
N GLU A 174 8.12 26.90 -13.10
CA GLU A 174 9.27 26.76 -14.00
C GLU A 174 9.27 25.41 -14.73
N CYS A 175 8.85 24.33 -14.05
CA CYS A 175 8.80 22.98 -14.62
C CYS A 175 7.44 22.66 -15.27
N GLY A 176 6.45 23.56 -15.21
CA GLY A 176 5.15 23.35 -15.83
C GLY A 176 4.37 22.18 -15.23
N SER A 177 4.38 22.05 -13.89
CA SER A 177 3.69 20.95 -13.21
C SER A 177 2.18 20.98 -13.48
N THR A 178 1.63 19.83 -13.86
CA THR A 178 0.20 19.67 -14.18
C THR A 178 -0.60 18.99 -13.09
N VAL A 179 0.08 18.23 -12.22
CA VAL A 179 -0.52 17.51 -11.10
C VAL A 179 0.27 17.79 -9.83
N LEU A 180 -0.43 18.07 -8.74
CA LEU A 180 0.14 18.24 -7.41
C LEU A 180 -0.32 17.12 -6.48
N THR A 181 0.63 16.45 -5.81
CA THR A 181 0.35 15.53 -4.71
C THR A 181 0.86 16.13 -3.41
N CYS A 182 -0.02 16.35 -2.44
CA CYS A 182 0.32 16.95 -1.14
C CYS A 182 -0.66 16.51 -0.05
N THR A 183 -0.29 16.77 1.20
CA THR A 183 -1.24 16.69 2.31
C THR A 183 -2.13 17.94 2.26
N ALA A 184 -3.44 17.75 2.29
CA ALA A 184 -4.38 18.86 2.45
C ALA A 184 -4.17 19.54 3.82
N PRO A 185 -4.35 20.87 3.91
CA PRO A 185 -4.24 21.59 5.17
C PRO A 185 -5.34 21.22 6.16
#